data_d346148cd779d62023e342f7e85bc386
#
_entry.id   d346148cd779d62023e342f7e85bc386
#
_cell.length_a   1.000
_cell.length_b   1.000
_cell.length_c   1.000
_cell.angle_alpha   90.00
_cell.angle_beta   90.00
_cell.angle_gamma   90.00
#
_symmetry.space_group_name_H-M   'P 1'
#
loop_
_entity.id
_entity.type
_entity.pdbx_description
1 polymer ?
#
loop_
_entity_poly.entity_id
_entity_poly.type
_entity_poly.pdbx_seq_one_letter_code
_entity_poly.pdbx_strand_id
1 'polypeptide(L)'
;MKRIISILSMLLILIPNATYAAVSNQPIHWGFKKAVNEQPPEAGAEYDQILAKYGAFYKGDPNSKTLYLTFDSGYENGYTPKILKVLKKEKVPAAFFVTGHFLISQPELAKQIVKEGHIIGNHSWGHPDFTAVNDARIREELDKVKIKTKELTGQKEMKYLRPPRGVFSERTMKIAKEEGYTHVFWSLAFVDWNINQQKGWQYSYDNIMRQIHPGCVLLLHSVSKDNADALEKAIKDLKKKGYKFKSLDKFK
;
A
#
# COMPACT_ATOMS: atom_id res chain seq x y z
N MET A 1 17.76 -64.44 50.28
CA MET A 1 17.89 -63.07 49.81
C MET A 1 17.45 -63.02 48.34
N LYS A 2 16.19 -62.56 48.03
CA LYS A 2 15.66 -62.44 46.66
C LYS A 2 15.94 -61.02 46.16
N ARG A 3 16.72 -60.86 45.09
CA ARG A 3 17.00 -59.57 44.44
C ARG A 3 15.83 -59.24 43.49
N ILE A 4 15.15 -58.14 43.76
CA ILE A 4 14.10 -57.59 42.88
C ILE A 4 14.83 -56.71 41.87
N ILE A 5 14.76 -57.08 40.57
CA ILE A 5 15.26 -56.27 39.46
C ILE A 5 14.08 -55.40 38.99
N SER A 6 14.18 -54.09 39.24
CA SER A 6 13.19 -53.11 38.78
C SER A 6 13.54 -52.73 37.35
N ILE A 7 12.72 -53.11 36.40
CA ILE A 7 12.84 -52.68 34.99
C ILE A 7 12.14 -51.33 34.85
N LEU A 8 12.91 -50.28 34.65
CA LEU A 8 12.41 -48.93 34.37
C LEU A 8 12.09 -48.85 32.87
N SER A 9 10.83 -48.96 32.49
CA SER A 9 10.39 -48.76 31.10
C SER A 9 10.40 -47.30 30.75
N MET A 10 11.34 -46.87 29.92
CA MET A 10 11.45 -45.54 29.39
C MET A 10 10.44 -45.33 28.23
N LEU A 11 9.33 -44.64 28.49
CA LEU A 11 8.34 -44.32 27.48
C LEU A 11 8.88 -43.22 26.56
N LEU A 12 9.25 -43.58 25.34
CA LEU A 12 9.65 -42.62 24.30
C LEU A 12 8.41 -41.91 23.81
N ILE A 13 8.18 -40.67 24.23
CA ILE A 13 7.10 -39.84 23.65
C ILE A 13 7.60 -39.32 22.31
N LEU A 14 7.10 -39.92 21.23
CA LEU A 14 7.24 -39.38 19.86
C LEU A 14 6.37 -38.11 19.75
N ILE A 15 7.01 -36.94 19.85
CA ILE A 15 6.38 -35.66 19.53
C ILE A 15 6.32 -35.60 18.01
N PRO A 16 5.11 -35.57 17.39
CA PRO A 16 5.03 -35.40 15.94
C PRO A 16 5.62 -34.03 15.57
N ASN A 17 6.70 -34.03 14.80
CA ASN A 17 7.19 -32.84 14.15
C ASN A 17 6.11 -32.37 13.16
N ALA A 18 5.31 -31.39 13.54
CA ALA A 18 4.44 -30.69 12.61
C ALA A 18 5.34 -29.97 11.59
N THR A 19 5.54 -30.58 10.43
CA THR A 19 6.14 -29.90 9.28
C THR A 19 5.17 -28.82 8.83
N TYR A 20 5.36 -27.61 9.33
CA TYR A 20 4.68 -26.44 8.74
C TYR A 20 5.14 -26.33 7.29
N ALA A 21 4.23 -26.51 6.36
CA ALA A 21 4.51 -26.26 4.95
C ALA A 21 5.09 -24.84 4.81
N ALA A 22 6.26 -24.74 4.19
CA ALA A 22 6.90 -23.45 3.98
C ALA A 22 5.96 -22.55 3.17
N VAL A 23 5.74 -21.34 3.67
CA VAL A 23 4.89 -20.35 2.97
C VAL A 23 5.54 -19.98 1.65
N SER A 24 4.76 -20.00 0.56
CA SER A 24 5.28 -19.75 -0.80
C SER A 24 5.93 -18.38 -0.92
N ASN A 25 7.11 -18.37 -1.55
CA ASN A 25 7.80 -17.13 -1.96
C ASN A 25 7.75 -16.92 -3.47
N GLN A 26 6.86 -17.62 -4.19
CA GLN A 26 6.66 -17.38 -5.62
C GLN A 26 6.23 -15.92 -5.83
N PRO A 27 6.97 -15.13 -6.63
CA PRO A 27 6.62 -13.74 -6.90
C PRO A 27 5.26 -13.63 -7.61
N ILE A 28 4.42 -12.74 -7.11
CA ILE A 28 3.14 -12.38 -7.70
C ILE A 28 3.20 -10.90 -8.05
N HIS A 29 2.89 -10.56 -9.28
CA HIS A 29 2.82 -9.18 -9.75
C HIS A 29 1.39 -8.70 -9.67
N TRP A 30 1.15 -7.63 -8.91
CA TRP A 30 -0.18 -7.07 -8.80
C TRP A 30 -0.73 -6.65 -10.16
N GLY A 31 -1.92 -7.10 -10.48
CA GLY A 31 -2.64 -6.77 -11.70
C GLY A 31 -4.13 -6.97 -11.56
N PHE A 32 -4.90 -6.27 -12.38
CA PHE A 32 -6.37 -6.38 -12.40
C PHE A 32 -6.92 -6.01 -13.77
N LYS A 33 -8.10 -6.54 -14.10
CA LYS A 33 -8.87 -6.10 -15.26
C LYS A 33 -9.47 -4.73 -14.93
N LYS A 34 -9.10 -3.70 -15.71
CA LYS A 34 -9.51 -2.31 -15.44
C LYS A 34 -11.02 -2.14 -15.37
N ALA A 35 -11.45 -1.23 -14.50
CA ALA A 35 -12.84 -0.80 -14.42
C ALA A 35 -13.35 -0.24 -15.75
N VAL A 36 -14.60 -0.55 -16.08
CA VAL A 36 -15.32 -0.03 -17.25
C VAL A 36 -16.72 0.38 -16.79
N ASN A 37 -17.20 1.52 -17.24
CA ASN A 37 -18.56 2.02 -16.94
C ASN A 37 -18.85 2.07 -15.41
N GLU A 38 -17.90 2.54 -14.64
CA GLU A 38 -17.97 2.62 -13.18
C GLU A 38 -18.15 1.25 -12.47
N GLN A 39 -17.98 0.13 -13.17
CA GLN A 39 -17.97 -1.20 -12.53
C GLN A 39 -16.61 -1.45 -11.88
N PRO A 40 -16.57 -1.96 -10.63
CA PRO A 40 -15.31 -2.26 -9.96
C PRO A 40 -14.47 -3.27 -10.74
N PRO A 41 -13.14 -3.11 -10.77
CA PRO A 41 -12.25 -4.06 -11.42
C PRO A 41 -12.18 -5.38 -10.67
N GLU A 42 -11.75 -6.43 -11.37
CA GLU A 42 -11.52 -7.76 -10.82
C GLU A 42 -10.03 -8.11 -10.90
N ALA A 43 -9.48 -8.56 -9.80
CA ALA A 43 -8.11 -9.10 -9.76
C ALA A 43 -8.07 -10.60 -10.05
N GLY A 44 -9.21 -11.28 -9.89
CA GLY A 44 -9.34 -12.74 -10.02
C GLY A 44 -9.40 -13.44 -8.67
N ALA A 45 -10.07 -14.59 -8.66
CA ALA A 45 -10.38 -15.32 -7.43
C ALA A 45 -9.13 -15.73 -6.63
N GLU A 46 -8.03 -16.08 -7.30
CA GLU A 46 -6.76 -16.43 -6.65
C GLU A 46 -6.19 -15.24 -5.86
N TYR A 47 -6.16 -14.05 -6.48
CA TYR A 47 -5.68 -12.84 -5.80
C TYR A 47 -6.61 -12.45 -4.66
N ASP A 48 -7.92 -12.49 -4.87
CA ASP A 48 -8.90 -12.16 -3.84
C ASP A 48 -8.76 -13.08 -2.61
N GLN A 49 -8.50 -14.39 -2.80
CA GLN A 49 -8.25 -15.34 -1.73
C GLN A 49 -6.96 -15.03 -0.95
N ILE A 50 -5.86 -14.76 -1.66
CA ILE A 50 -4.59 -14.41 -1.03
C ILE A 50 -4.74 -13.10 -0.24
N LEU A 51 -5.35 -12.08 -0.82
CA LEU A 51 -5.55 -10.80 -0.14
C LEU A 51 -6.41 -10.96 1.12
N ALA A 52 -7.51 -11.70 1.04
CA ALA A 52 -8.38 -11.96 2.19
C ALA A 52 -7.64 -12.69 3.32
N LYS A 53 -6.83 -13.71 3.00
CA LYS A 53 -6.01 -14.47 3.97
C LYS A 53 -5.09 -13.56 4.80
N TYR A 54 -4.53 -12.54 4.20
CA TYR A 54 -3.59 -11.63 4.85
C TYR A 54 -4.23 -10.30 5.29
N GLY A 55 -5.53 -10.10 5.07
CA GLY A 55 -6.22 -8.85 5.41
C GLY A 55 -5.82 -7.66 4.53
N ALA A 56 -5.33 -7.94 3.32
CA ALA A 56 -4.97 -6.95 2.33
C ALA A 56 -6.19 -6.52 1.50
N PHE A 57 -6.11 -5.36 0.86
CA PHE A 57 -7.19 -4.88 0.02
C PHE A 57 -6.69 -4.03 -1.17
N TYR A 58 -7.55 -3.88 -2.19
CA TYR A 58 -7.30 -3.04 -3.36
C TYR A 58 -8.51 -2.22 -3.80
N LYS A 59 -9.69 -2.55 -3.30
CA LYS A 59 -10.95 -1.83 -3.51
C LYS A 59 -11.83 -1.97 -2.28
N GLY A 60 -12.65 -0.96 -2.01
CA GLY A 60 -13.65 -0.96 -0.96
C GLY A 60 -15.02 -1.43 -1.44
N ASP A 61 -16.06 -1.08 -0.68
CA ASP A 61 -17.45 -1.44 -0.94
C ASP A 61 -17.93 -0.92 -2.32
N PRO A 62 -18.31 -1.82 -3.23
CA PRO A 62 -18.80 -1.45 -4.57
C PRO A 62 -20.15 -0.72 -4.57
N ASN A 63 -20.88 -0.76 -3.46
CA ASN A 63 -22.15 -0.06 -3.32
C ASN A 63 -21.99 1.37 -2.75
N SER A 64 -20.76 1.74 -2.39
CA SER A 64 -20.45 3.06 -1.81
C SER A 64 -19.65 3.90 -2.78
N LYS A 65 -20.17 5.06 -3.19
CA LYS A 65 -19.41 6.07 -3.96
C LYS A 65 -18.30 6.70 -3.11
N THR A 66 -17.47 5.86 -2.45
CA THR A 66 -16.31 6.27 -1.67
C THR A 66 -15.04 6.05 -2.47
N LEU A 67 -14.12 7.01 -2.39
CA LEU A 67 -12.81 6.97 -3.03
C LEU A 67 -11.71 7.10 -1.97
N TYR A 68 -10.62 6.36 -2.19
CA TYR A 68 -9.42 6.43 -1.37
C TYR A 68 -8.25 6.87 -2.24
N LEU A 69 -7.83 8.11 -2.06
CA LEU A 69 -6.75 8.68 -2.85
C LEU A 69 -5.40 8.35 -2.23
N THR A 70 -4.51 7.77 -3.03
CA THR A 70 -3.19 7.38 -2.58
C THR A 70 -2.11 7.81 -3.57
N PHE A 71 -0.94 8.15 -3.03
CA PHE A 71 0.24 8.53 -3.79
C PHE A 71 1.42 7.65 -3.41
N ASP A 72 2.15 7.14 -4.42
CA ASP A 72 3.48 6.60 -4.20
C ASP A 72 4.51 7.72 -4.38
N SER A 73 5.34 7.91 -3.35
CA SER A 73 6.28 9.03 -3.23
C SER A 73 7.68 8.48 -2.94
N GLY A 74 8.34 7.99 -3.99
CA GLY A 74 9.70 7.47 -3.91
C GLY A 74 10.75 8.59 -3.82
N TYR A 75 10.53 9.66 -4.56
CA TYR A 75 11.34 10.90 -4.56
C TYR A 75 10.44 12.09 -4.93
N GLU A 76 10.97 13.30 -4.77
CA GLU A 76 10.26 14.55 -5.10
C GLU A 76 10.74 15.10 -6.45
N ASN A 77 9.79 15.65 -7.22
CA ASN A 77 10.04 16.26 -8.52
C ASN A 77 9.39 17.67 -8.65
N GLY A 78 9.14 18.33 -7.52
CA GLY A 78 8.57 19.68 -7.46
C GLY A 78 7.05 19.75 -7.40
N TYR A 79 6.34 18.62 -7.40
CA TYR A 79 4.88 18.62 -7.53
C TYR A 79 4.11 18.26 -6.25
N THR A 80 4.73 17.65 -5.25
CA THR A 80 4.07 17.35 -3.97
C THR A 80 3.48 18.59 -3.28
N PRO A 81 4.16 19.77 -3.26
CA PRO A 81 3.56 20.98 -2.68
C PRO A 81 2.27 21.41 -3.38
N LYS A 82 2.22 21.30 -4.71
CA LYS A 82 1.01 21.60 -5.48
C LYS A 82 -0.12 20.61 -5.18
N ILE A 83 0.19 19.32 -5.09
CA ILE A 83 -0.75 18.28 -4.71
C ILE A 83 -1.35 18.59 -3.33
N LEU A 84 -0.53 18.84 -2.32
CA LEU A 84 -0.98 19.18 -0.97
C LEU A 84 -1.86 20.43 -0.95
N LYS A 85 -1.52 21.47 -1.69
CA LYS A 85 -2.34 22.68 -1.83
C LYS A 85 -3.74 22.37 -2.37
N VAL A 86 -3.84 21.49 -3.37
CA VAL A 86 -5.13 21.04 -3.94
C VAL A 86 -5.92 20.23 -2.92
N LEU A 87 -5.27 19.25 -2.25
CA LEU A 87 -5.92 18.41 -1.25
C LEU A 87 -6.51 19.24 -0.10
N LYS A 88 -5.74 20.22 0.39
CA LYS A 88 -6.19 21.16 1.42
C LYS A 88 -7.38 22.01 0.95
N LYS A 89 -7.28 22.61 -0.23
CA LYS A 89 -8.35 23.43 -0.83
C LYS A 89 -9.63 22.64 -0.99
N GLU A 90 -9.52 21.42 -1.48
CA GLU A 90 -10.66 20.54 -1.75
C GLU A 90 -11.10 19.73 -0.51
N LYS A 91 -10.39 19.83 0.62
CA LYS A 91 -10.65 19.07 1.86
C LYS A 91 -10.70 17.55 1.62
N VAL A 92 -9.73 17.04 0.87
CA VAL A 92 -9.61 15.63 0.50
C VAL A 92 -8.49 14.98 1.29
N PRO A 93 -8.75 13.95 2.10
CA PRO A 93 -7.69 13.17 2.73
C PRO A 93 -7.02 12.26 1.70
N ALA A 94 -5.73 12.00 1.91
CA ALA A 94 -4.95 11.08 1.09
C ALA A 94 -3.97 10.27 1.93
N ALA A 95 -3.44 9.18 1.37
CA ALA A 95 -2.30 8.46 1.93
C ALA A 95 -1.10 8.55 0.98
N PHE A 96 0.07 8.81 1.55
CA PHE A 96 1.34 8.88 0.83
C PHE A 96 2.20 7.71 1.25
N PHE A 97 2.46 6.79 0.34
CA PHE A 97 3.36 5.67 0.55
C PHE A 97 4.78 6.13 0.22
N VAL A 98 5.59 6.33 1.24
CA VAL A 98 6.89 6.99 1.09
C VAL A 98 8.05 6.01 1.25
N THR A 99 9.14 6.29 0.53
CA THR A 99 10.42 5.59 0.69
C THR A 99 11.34 6.31 1.69
N GLY A 100 12.42 5.64 2.10
CA GLY A 100 13.46 6.27 2.89
C GLY A 100 14.08 7.48 2.20
N HIS A 101 14.26 7.43 0.88
CA HIS A 101 14.78 8.57 0.11
C HIS A 101 13.91 9.81 0.24
N PHE A 102 12.58 9.66 0.11
CA PHE A 102 11.64 10.77 0.29
C PHE A 102 11.76 11.39 1.69
N LEU A 103 11.80 10.54 2.74
CA LEU A 103 11.89 11.02 4.13
C LEU A 103 13.19 11.77 4.42
N ILE A 104 14.30 11.37 3.79
CA ILE A 104 15.61 12.03 3.99
C ILE A 104 15.69 13.32 3.20
N SER A 105 15.28 13.29 1.93
CA SER A 105 15.42 14.45 1.04
C SER A 105 14.33 15.50 1.25
N GLN A 106 13.16 15.12 1.79
CA GLN A 106 11.99 15.98 1.92
C GLN A 106 11.35 15.93 3.32
N PRO A 107 12.11 16.15 4.40
CA PRO A 107 11.58 16.03 5.76
C PRO A 107 10.46 17.05 6.04
N GLU A 108 10.52 18.24 5.47
CA GLU A 108 9.47 19.25 5.67
C GLU A 108 8.17 18.90 4.95
N LEU A 109 8.24 18.28 3.77
CA LEU A 109 7.04 17.76 3.10
C LEU A 109 6.43 16.59 3.87
N ALA A 110 7.24 15.69 4.44
CA ALA A 110 6.74 14.61 5.29
C ALA A 110 6.00 15.17 6.52
N LYS A 111 6.55 16.20 7.18
CA LYS A 111 5.87 16.90 8.29
C LYS A 111 4.57 17.56 7.84
N GLN A 112 4.58 18.21 6.66
CA GLN A 112 3.38 18.88 6.12
C GLN A 112 2.27 17.88 5.80
N ILE A 113 2.59 16.73 5.20
CA ILE A 113 1.64 15.64 4.91
C ILE A 113 0.86 15.26 6.18
N VAL A 114 1.56 14.97 7.27
CA VAL A 114 0.91 14.58 8.54
C VAL A 114 0.18 15.74 9.20
N LYS A 115 0.78 16.93 9.21
CA LYS A 115 0.17 18.16 9.78
C LYS A 115 -1.15 18.53 9.09
N GLU A 116 -1.29 18.25 7.80
CA GLU A 116 -2.51 18.52 7.03
C GLU A 116 -3.54 17.38 7.11
N GLY A 117 -3.27 16.35 7.95
CA GLY A 117 -4.22 15.25 8.23
C GLY A 117 -4.18 14.12 7.21
N HIS A 118 -3.12 14.03 6.41
CA HIS A 118 -2.88 12.91 5.52
C HIS A 118 -2.11 11.80 6.25
N ILE A 119 -2.17 10.57 5.70
CA ILE A 119 -1.46 9.41 6.24
C ILE A 119 -0.14 9.22 5.51
N ILE A 120 0.93 8.94 6.24
CA ILE A 120 2.13 8.35 5.66
C ILE A 120 2.05 6.84 5.82
N GLY A 121 2.08 6.10 4.69
CA GLY A 121 2.23 4.66 4.60
C GLY A 121 3.66 4.26 4.23
N ASN A 122 3.98 2.99 4.46
CA ASN A 122 5.29 2.42 4.17
C ASN A 122 5.41 2.01 2.70
N HIS A 123 6.49 2.44 2.02
CA HIS A 123 6.84 1.95 0.67
C HIS A 123 8.25 1.39 0.61
N SER A 124 8.72 0.82 1.74
CA SER A 124 10.08 0.37 2.02
C SER A 124 11.12 1.49 2.04
N TRP A 125 12.28 1.21 2.62
CA TRP A 125 13.36 2.19 2.69
C TRP A 125 14.08 2.39 1.37
N GLY A 126 14.54 1.29 0.77
CA GLY A 126 15.34 1.27 -0.46
C GLY A 126 14.61 0.78 -1.70
N HIS A 127 13.32 0.51 -1.60
CA HIS A 127 12.47 0.02 -2.71
C HIS A 127 12.95 -1.31 -3.34
N PRO A 128 13.47 -2.30 -2.57
CA PRO A 128 13.85 -3.59 -3.14
C PRO A 128 12.63 -4.44 -3.47
N ASP A 129 12.84 -5.44 -4.33
CA ASP A 129 11.88 -6.53 -4.47
C ASP A 129 11.90 -7.39 -3.21
N PHE A 130 10.81 -7.39 -2.43
CA PHE A 130 10.72 -8.14 -1.18
C PHE A 130 10.79 -9.66 -1.39
N THR A 131 10.43 -10.16 -2.57
CA THR A 131 10.54 -11.59 -2.87
C THR A 131 11.98 -12.03 -3.14
N ALA A 132 12.85 -11.08 -3.46
CA ALA A 132 14.26 -11.32 -3.77
C ALA A 132 15.21 -11.12 -2.58
N VAL A 133 14.70 -10.66 -1.43
CA VAL A 133 15.51 -10.44 -0.22
C VAL A 133 15.05 -11.34 0.93
N ASN A 134 15.92 -11.53 1.95
CA ASN A 134 15.58 -12.35 3.12
C ASN A 134 14.64 -11.61 4.09
N ASP A 135 14.07 -12.35 5.04
CA ASP A 135 13.11 -11.85 6.03
C ASP A 135 13.66 -10.71 6.88
N ALA A 136 14.91 -10.83 7.31
CA ALA A 136 15.56 -9.80 8.11
C ALA A 136 15.67 -8.47 7.34
N ARG A 137 15.97 -8.55 6.04
CA ARG A 137 16.04 -7.35 5.19
C ARG A 137 14.65 -6.73 4.99
N ILE A 138 13.61 -7.52 4.82
CA ILE A 138 12.24 -6.98 4.73
C ILE A 138 11.89 -6.20 6.00
N ARG A 139 12.11 -6.79 7.17
CA ARG A 139 11.85 -6.14 8.47
C ARG A 139 12.64 -4.84 8.62
N GLU A 140 13.93 -4.87 8.28
CA GLU A 140 14.79 -3.67 8.29
C GLU A 140 14.24 -2.55 7.39
N GLU A 141 13.82 -2.89 6.16
CA GLU A 141 13.21 -1.95 5.20
C GLU A 141 11.95 -1.28 5.78
N LEU A 142 11.10 -2.07 6.42
CA LEU A 142 9.86 -1.58 7.02
C LEU A 142 10.13 -0.73 8.27
N ASP A 143 11.00 -1.18 9.16
CA ASP A 143 11.30 -0.50 10.41
C ASP A 143 11.97 0.86 10.19
N LYS A 144 12.92 0.95 9.26
CA LYS A 144 13.59 2.22 8.94
C LYS A 144 12.60 3.31 8.53
N VAL A 145 11.63 3.00 7.67
CA VAL A 145 10.60 3.97 7.27
C VAL A 145 9.71 4.34 8.45
N LYS A 146 9.25 3.36 9.22
CA LYS A 146 8.38 3.57 10.40
C LYS A 146 9.06 4.45 11.45
N ILE A 147 10.30 4.13 11.81
CA ILE A 147 11.08 4.88 12.80
C ILE A 147 11.32 6.32 12.31
N LYS A 148 11.78 6.48 11.07
CA LYS A 148 12.07 7.82 10.51
C LYS A 148 10.83 8.67 10.37
N THR A 149 9.70 8.10 9.96
CA THR A 149 8.43 8.82 9.88
C THR A 149 7.99 9.30 11.27
N LYS A 150 8.06 8.43 12.29
CA LYS A 150 7.72 8.81 13.68
C LYS A 150 8.63 9.92 14.20
N GLU A 151 9.93 9.82 13.95
CA GLU A 151 10.93 10.84 14.33
C GLU A 151 10.61 12.22 13.73
N LEU A 152 10.33 12.25 12.43
CA LEU A 152 10.10 13.50 11.71
C LEU A 152 8.74 14.13 11.99
N THR A 153 7.69 13.32 12.08
CA THR A 153 6.32 13.80 11.99
C THR A 153 5.50 13.60 13.26
N GLY A 154 5.97 12.76 14.19
CA GLY A 154 5.20 12.35 15.37
C GLY A 154 4.07 11.35 15.05
N GLN A 155 3.90 10.87 13.80
CA GLN A 155 2.93 9.83 13.47
C GLN A 155 3.23 8.57 14.27
N LYS A 156 2.34 8.19 15.19
CA LYS A 156 2.59 7.11 16.16
C LYS A 156 2.47 5.72 15.53
N GLU A 157 1.52 5.55 14.62
CA GLU A 157 1.20 4.28 14.00
C GLU A 157 1.40 4.35 12.49
N MET A 158 1.98 3.30 11.93
CA MET A 158 2.11 3.11 10.48
C MET A 158 1.48 1.77 10.12
N LYS A 159 0.21 1.81 9.74
CA LYS A 159 -0.63 0.63 9.52
C LYS A 159 -0.56 0.08 8.10
N TYR A 160 -0.22 0.92 7.14
CA TYR A 160 -0.37 0.61 5.73
C TYR A 160 0.97 0.44 5.05
N LEU A 161 1.06 -0.62 4.24
CA LEU A 161 2.22 -0.95 3.40
C LEU A 161 1.76 -1.08 1.95
N ARG A 162 2.50 -0.49 1.04
CA ARG A 162 2.42 -0.83 -0.38
C ARG A 162 3.74 -1.45 -0.80
N PRO A 163 3.74 -2.70 -1.32
CA PRO A 163 4.98 -3.36 -1.69
C PRO A 163 5.59 -2.67 -2.91
N PRO A 164 6.93 -2.55 -2.97
CA PRO A 164 7.62 -2.00 -4.14
C PRO A 164 7.16 -2.66 -5.45
N ARG A 165 6.86 -1.82 -6.44
CA ARG A 165 6.40 -2.27 -7.78
C ARG A 165 5.13 -3.13 -7.80
N GLY A 166 4.42 -3.26 -6.67
CA GLY A 166 3.30 -4.17 -6.54
C GLY A 166 3.70 -5.65 -6.58
N VAL A 167 4.97 -5.99 -6.34
CA VAL A 167 5.45 -7.37 -6.28
C VAL A 167 5.36 -7.89 -4.86
N PHE A 168 4.76 -9.05 -4.69
CA PHE A 168 4.57 -9.69 -3.39
C PHE A 168 4.60 -11.22 -3.50
N SER A 169 4.60 -11.89 -2.37
CA SER A 169 4.39 -13.35 -2.24
C SER A 169 3.62 -13.62 -0.95
N GLU A 170 3.14 -14.84 -0.76
CA GLU A 170 2.53 -15.20 0.52
C GLU A 170 3.51 -14.99 1.69
N ARG A 171 4.81 -15.29 1.48
CA ARG A 171 5.86 -15.06 2.47
C ARG A 171 5.97 -13.59 2.85
N THR A 172 6.05 -12.69 1.85
CA THR A 172 6.20 -11.26 2.13
C THR A 172 4.96 -10.66 2.77
N MET A 173 3.75 -11.14 2.42
CA MET A 173 2.51 -10.72 3.05
C MET A 173 2.40 -11.20 4.50
N LYS A 174 2.86 -12.44 4.78
CA LYS A 174 2.91 -12.97 6.14
C LYS A 174 3.82 -12.12 7.02
N ILE A 175 5.05 -11.82 6.57
CA ILE A 175 6.00 -10.99 7.31
C ILE A 175 5.41 -9.62 7.61
N ALA A 176 4.85 -8.94 6.62
CA ALA A 176 4.28 -7.62 6.83
C ALA A 176 3.09 -7.65 7.81
N LYS A 177 2.25 -8.69 7.76
CA LYS A 177 1.16 -8.88 8.73
C LYS A 177 1.69 -9.10 10.15
N GLU A 178 2.77 -9.88 10.32
CA GLU A 178 3.45 -10.06 11.61
C GLU A 178 4.01 -8.76 12.16
N GLU A 179 4.50 -7.86 11.28
CA GLU A 179 4.97 -6.51 11.64
C GLU A 179 3.82 -5.49 11.84
N GLY A 180 2.57 -5.94 11.77
CA GLY A 180 1.39 -5.11 12.01
C GLY A 180 0.92 -4.29 10.80
N TYR A 181 1.38 -4.61 9.60
CA TYR A 181 0.98 -3.91 8.38
C TYR A 181 -0.20 -4.57 7.67
N THR A 182 -1.04 -3.71 7.09
CA THR A 182 -2.04 -4.06 6.09
C THR A 182 -1.52 -3.66 4.71
N HIS A 183 -1.45 -4.61 3.79
CA HIS A 183 -1.10 -4.30 2.40
C HIS A 183 -2.24 -3.55 1.71
N VAL A 184 -1.88 -2.47 1.03
CA VAL A 184 -2.80 -1.64 0.24
C VAL A 184 -2.37 -1.66 -1.22
N PHE A 185 -3.10 -2.41 -2.02
CA PHE A 185 -2.98 -2.37 -3.47
C PHE A 185 -3.89 -1.28 -4.05
N TRP A 186 -4.20 -1.33 -5.33
CA TRP A 186 -4.99 -0.31 -6.01
C TRP A 186 -5.92 -0.92 -7.05
N SER A 187 -6.97 -0.22 -7.36
CA SER A 187 -7.97 -0.60 -8.36
C SER A 187 -8.08 0.38 -9.51
N LEU A 188 -7.27 1.44 -9.47
CA LEU A 188 -7.07 2.39 -10.55
C LEU A 188 -5.60 2.79 -10.59
N ALA A 189 -4.96 2.61 -11.73
CA ALA A 189 -3.62 3.10 -12.02
C ALA A 189 -3.40 3.24 -13.53
N PHE A 190 -2.41 4.02 -13.88
CA PHE A 190 -1.91 4.19 -15.25
C PHE A 190 -0.44 4.60 -15.21
N VAL A 191 0.24 4.59 -16.35
CA VAL A 191 1.65 4.98 -16.41
C VAL A 191 1.75 6.50 -16.26
N ASP A 192 2.16 6.96 -15.07
CA ASP A 192 2.27 8.37 -14.70
C ASP A 192 3.63 8.72 -14.05
N TRP A 193 4.43 7.71 -13.70
CA TRP A 193 5.72 7.87 -13.01
C TRP A 193 6.90 8.22 -13.93
N ASN A 194 6.75 8.09 -15.26
CA ASN A 194 7.82 8.42 -16.18
C ASN A 194 7.87 9.93 -16.41
N ILE A 195 8.75 10.61 -15.68
CA ILE A 195 8.88 12.08 -15.72
C ILE A 195 9.32 12.62 -17.07
N ASN A 196 9.96 11.78 -17.91
CA ASN A 196 10.41 12.14 -19.26
C ASN A 196 9.36 11.89 -20.35
N GLN A 197 8.20 11.30 -19.99
CA GLN A 197 7.13 10.96 -20.92
C GLN A 197 5.77 11.46 -20.43
N GLN A 198 5.74 12.66 -19.88
CA GLN A 198 4.49 13.30 -19.50
C GLN A 198 3.68 13.65 -20.75
N LYS A 199 2.37 13.36 -20.71
CA LYS A 199 1.45 13.46 -21.88
C LYS A 199 0.45 14.61 -21.74
N GLY A 200 0.62 15.45 -20.72
CA GLY A 200 -0.26 16.55 -20.38
C GLY A 200 -1.35 16.16 -19.36
N TRP A 201 -1.85 17.16 -18.63
CA TRP A 201 -2.85 16.98 -17.58
C TRP A 201 -4.13 16.24 -18.05
N GLN A 202 -4.49 16.42 -19.32
CA GLN A 202 -5.65 15.76 -19.91
C GLN A 202 -5.51 14.23 -19.87
N TYR A 203 -4.32 13.72 -20.14
CA TYR A 203 -4.06 12.28 -20.08
C TYR A 203 -4.32 11.71 -18.67
N SER A 204 -3.83 12.36 -17.62
CA SER A 204 -4.08 11.94 -16.23
C SER A 204 -5.56 12.06 -15.88
N TYR A 205 -6.20 13.18 -16.23
CA TYR A 205 -7.62 13.39 -15.98
C TYR A 205 -8.48 12.31 -16.65
N ASP A 206 -8.28 12.05 -17.94
CA ASP A 206 -9.07 11.06 -18.69
C ASP A 206 -8.86 9.64 -18.16
N ASN A 207 -7.64 9.29 -17.76
CA ASN A 207 -7.37 7.99 -17.15
C ASN A 207 -8.06 7.82 -15.79
N ILE A 208 -8.07 8.85 -14.96
CA ILE A 208 -8.82 8.85 -13.70
C ILE A 208 -10.32 8.69 -13.98
N MET A 209 -10.88 9.55 -14.82
CA MET A 209 -12.33 9.58 -15.06
C MET A 209 -12.86 8.31 -15.74
N ARG A 210 -12.07 7.70 -16.61
CA ARG A 210 -12.45 6.46 -17.31
C ARG A 210 -12.43 5.21 -16.42
N GLN A 211 -11.52 5.16 -15.43
CA GLN A 211 -11.32 3.99 -14.57
C GLN A 211 -12.01 4.12 -13.20
N ILE A 212 -12.63 5.26 -12.91
CA ILE A 212 -13.26 5.48 -11.61
C ILE A 212 -14.41 4.50 -11.38
N HIS A 213 -14.57 4.06 -10.14
CA HIS A 213 -15.67 3.19 -9.71
C HIS A 213 -15.93 3.37 -8.20
N PRO A 214 -17.09 2.96 -7.66
CA PRO A 214 -17.36 2.93 -6.23
C PRO A 214 -16.34 2.06 -5.48
N GLY A 215 -15.87 2.52 -4.33
CA GLY A 215 -14.84 1.82 -3.54
C GLY A 215 -13.41 1.93 -4.10
N CYS A 216 -13.15 2.81 -5.08
CA CYS A 216 -11.86 2.87 -5.75
C CYS A 216 -10.72 3.29 -4.81
N VAL A 217 -9.63 2.51 -4.83
CA VAL A 217 -8.31 2.90 -4.30
C VAL A 217 -7.48 3.38 -5.49
N LEU A 218 -7.27 4.70 -5.57
CA LEU A 218 -6.53 5.34 -6.64
C LEU A 218 -5.03 5.31 -6.31
N LEU A 219 -4.22 4.80 -7.23
CA LEU A 219 -2.77 4.98 -7.19
C LEU A 219 -2.36 6.06 -8.19
N LEU A 220 -1.75 7.11 -7.69
CA LEU A 220 -1.05 8.15 -8.44
C LEU A 220 0.39 8.26 -7.94
N HIS A 221 1.29 8.80 -8.76
CA HIS A 221 2.66 9.11 -8.32
C HIS A 221 2.83 10.61 -8.14
N SER A 222 3.39 11.03 -7.00
CA SER A 222 3.57 12.45 -6.67
C SER A 222 4.61 13.17 -7.55
N VAL A 223 5.45 12.41 -8.24
CA VAL A 223 6.45 12.93 -9.20
C VAL A 223 5.85 13.43 -10.52
N SER A 224 4.58 13.09 -10.80
CA SER A 224 3.92 13.41 -12.07
C SER A 224 3.41 14.85 -12.10
N LYS A 225 3.91 15.61 -13.05
CA LYS A 225 3.38 16.94 -13.39
C LYS A 225 1.92 16.85 -13.82
N ASP A 226 1.61 15.87 -14.66
CA ASP A 226 0.29 15.69 -15.23
C ASP A 226 -0.75 15.40 -14.16
N ASN A 227 -0.41 14.58 -13.16
CA ASN A 227 -1.27 14.33 -12.00
C ASN A 227 -1.50 15.61 -11.20
N ALA A 228 -0.44 16.34 -10.89
CA ALA A 228 -0.53 17.57 -10.10
C ALA A 228 -1.38 18.63 -10.81
N ASP A 229 -1.35 18.67 -12.13
CA ASP A 229 -2.13 19.61 -12.95
C ASP A 229 -3.59 19.18 -13.10
N ALA A 230 -3.85 17.87 -13.18
CA ALA A 230 -5.20 17.30 -13.34
C ALA A 230 -6.01 17.24 -12.04
N LEU A 231 -5.33 17.15 -10.89
CA LEU A 231 -5.91 16.71 -9.62
C LEU A 231 -7.12 17.55 -9.18
N GLU A 232 -7.01 18.88 -9.21
CA GLU A 232 -8.10 19.76 -8.76
C GLU A 232 -9.36 19.55 -9.58
N LYS A 233 -9.22 19.49 -10.91
CA LYS A 233 -10.36 19.27 -11.81
C LYS A 233 -10.96 17.88 -11.60
N ALA A 234 -10.14 16.85 -11.50
CA ALA A 234 -10.60 15.48 -11.27
C ALA A 234 -11.39 15.38 -9.95
N ILE A 235 -10.87 15.92 -8.85
CA ILE A 235 -11.56 15.92 -7.54
C ILE A 235 -12.93 16.63 -7.65
N LYS A 236 -12.99 17.80 -8.26
CA LYS A 236 -14.24 18.57 -8.40
C LYS A 236 -15.28 17.81 -9.20
N ASP A 237 -14.88 17.21 -10.30
CA ASP A 237 -15.82 16.51 -11.18
C ASP A 237 -16.27 15.17 -10.58
N LEU A 238 -15.39 14.47 -9.84
CA LEU A 238 -15.77 13.28 -9.07
C LEU A 238 -16.75 13.62 -7.96
N LYS A 239 -16.56 14.73 -7.24
CA LYS A 239 -17.54 15.22 -6.25
C LYS A 239 -18.91 15.54 -6.89
N LYS A 240 -18.93 16.17 -8.06
CA LYS A 240 -20.18 16.41 -8.82
C LYS A 240 -20.88 15.10 -9.22
N LYS A 241 -20.12 14.04 -9.49
CA LYS A 241 -20.66 12.69 -9.74
C LYS A 241 -21.15 11.98 -8.47
N GLY A 242 -21.06 12.63 -7.30
CA GLY A 242 -21.50 12.12 -6.00
C GLY A 242 -20.47 11.29 -5.25
N TYR A 243 -19.23 11.22 -5.72
CA TYR A 243 -18.16 10.52 -5.00
C TYR A 243 -17.69 11.32 -3.78
N LYS A 244 -17.33 10.57 -2.71
CA LYS A 244 -16.81 11.12 -1.45
C LYS A 244 -15.41 10.55 -1.19
N PHE A 245 -14.44 11.42 -0.97
CA PHE A 245 -13.09 11.01 -0.60
C PHE A 245 -13.00 10.73 0.90
N LYS A 246 -12.44 9.59 1.27
CA LYS A 246 -12.20 9.20 2.67
C LYS A 246 -10.75 8.81 2.90
N SER A 247 -10.30 8.99 4.14
CA SER A 247 -9.02 8.45 4.61
C SER A 247 -9.06 6.91 4.58
N LEU A 248 -7.89 6.27 4.36
CA LEU A 248 -7.75 4.82 4.49
C LEU A 248 -8.17 4.31 5.88
N ASP A 249 -8.04 5.12 6.94
CA ASP A 249 -8.52 4.75 8.28
C ASP A 249 -10.05 4.57 8.37
N LYS A 250 -10.78 4.96 7.33
CA LYS A 250 -12.22 4.77 7.17
C LYS A 250 -12.56 3.71 6.13
N PHE A 251 -11.56 2.91 5.73
CA PHE A 251 -11.76 1.80 4.80
C PHE A 251 -12.71 0.76 5.40
N LYS A 252 -13.66 0.32 4.58
CA LYS A 252 -14.65 -0.72 4.91
C LYS A 252 -14.82 -1.64 3.72
#